data_1777cff410568640af356ff29bfd1dca
#
_entry.id   1777cff410568640af356ff29bfd1dca
#
_cell.length_a   1.000
_cell.length_b   1.000
_cell.length_c   1.000
_cell.angle_alpha   90.00
_cell.angle_beta   90.00
_cell.angle_gamma   90.00
#
_symmetry.space_group_name_H-M   'P 1'
#
loop_
_entity.id
_entity.type
_entity.pdbx_description
1 polymer ?
#
loop_
_entity_poly.entity_id
_entity_poly.type
_entity_poly.pdbx_seq_one_letter_code
_entity_poly.pdbx_strand_id
1 'polypeptide(L)'
;SILNPNRLTTLSFIISLLGAAFILPYAYQNFYIAAILIQLGHVLDCMDGQMARYRGILSPAGSFYDKIADFIKIFLFFAAVSFTSFEETQDVAVVFLGFTATFFYTLRSYIKYVTLSIRAENDPEYFKNGLNTDVELSAGPSFSLRKNLLWFLREQRKFFQFDEGVFVFLISTALLLHELLPLLWILAIS
;
A
#
# COMPACT_ATOMS: atom_id res chain seq x y z
N SER A 1 5.37 -27.64 4.55
CA SER A 1 4.38 -26.92 3.72
C SER A 1 5.11 -26.03 2.74
N ILE A 2 4.74 -26.10 1.47
CA ILE A 2 5.41 -25.43 0.34
C ILE A 2 5.29 -23.89 0.45
N LEU A 3 4.25 -23.39 1.12
CA LEU A 3 4.00 -21.97 1.33
C LEU A 3 4.59 -21.51 2.67
N ASN A 4 5.65 -20.72 2.59
CA ASN A 4 6.26 -19.99 3.71
C ASN A 4 5.95 -18.50 3.53
N PRO A 5 5.63 -17.71 4.58
CA PRO A 5 5.37 -16.27 4.47
C PRO A 5 6.43 -15.54 3.65
N ASN A 6 7.70 -15.72 3.92
CA ASN A 6 8.78 -15.06 3.17
C ASN A 6 8.78 -15.35 1.66
N ARG A 7 8.32 -16.54 1.24
CA ARG A 7 8.17 -16.86 -0.19
C ARG A 7 6.98 -16.13 -0.79
N LEU A 8 5.93 -15.94 -0.01
CA LEU A 8 4.76 -15.22 -0.44
C LEU A 8 5.08 -13.73 -0.60
N THR A 9 5.81 -13.12 0.35
CA THR A 9 6.34 -11.75 0.26
C THR A 9 7.22 -11.59 -0.99
N THR A 10 8.13 -12.53 -1.24
CA THR A 10 8.98 -12.49 -2.45
C THR A 10 8.14 -12.59 -3.73
N LEU A 11 7.14 -13.45 -3.76
CA LEU A 11 6.25 -13.61 -4.92
C LEU A 11 5.41 -12.35 -5.16
N SER A 12 4.81 -11.80 -4.09
CA SER A 12 4.10 -10.51 -4.09
C SER A 12 4.98 -9.41 -4.68
N PHE A 13 6.22 -9.31 -4.19
CA PHE A 13 7.19 -8.33 -4.66
C PHE A 13 7.50 -8.47 -6.16
N ILE A 14 7.79 -9.68 -6.64
CA ILE A 14 8.08 -9.94 -8.06
C ILE A 14 6.87 -9.59 -8.94
N ILE A 15 5.65 -9.98 -8.54
CA ILE A 15 4.43 -9.68 -9.29
C ILE A 15 4.19 -8.17 -9.33
N SER A 16 4.43 -7.46 -8.23
CA SER A 16 4.31 -6.00 -8.17
C SER A 16 5.34 -5.30 -9.05
N LEU A 17 6.59 -5.80 -9.09
CA LEU A 17 7.62 -5.30 -10.01
C LEU A 17 7.23 -5.47 -11.48
N LEU A 18 6.68 -6.63 -11.84
CA LEU A 18 6.15 -6.85 -13.18
C LEU A 18 5.01 -5.86 -13.49
N GLY A 19 4.11 -5.63 -12.52
CA GLY A 19 3.07 -4.61 -12.65
C GLY A 19 3.65 -3.22 -12.94
N ALA A 20 4.67 -2.78 -12.20
CA ALA A 20 5.35 -1.52 -12.45
C ALA A 20 6.01 -1.47 -13.84
N ALA A 21 6.63 -2.57 -14.28
CA ALA A 21 7.25 -2.67 -15.60
C ALA A 21 6.24 -2.57 -16.75
N PHE A 22 5.01 -3.06 -16.56
CA PHE A 22 3.94 -2.93 -17.56
C PHE A 22 3.32 -1.53 -17.63
N ILE A 23 3.60 -0.64 -16.67
CA ILE A 23 3.21 0.78 -16.77
C ILE A 23 4.11 1.52 -17.78
N LEU A 24 5.43 1.22 -17.80
CA LEU A 24 6.45 1.97 -18.54
C LEU A 24 6.20 2.05 -20.05
N PRO A 25 5.83 0.98 -20.78
CA PRO A 25 5.44 1.13 -22.17
C PRO A 25 4.08 1.84 -22.23
N TYR A 26 4.05 3.07 -22.72
CA TYR A 26 2.80 3.82 -22.90
C TYR A 26 1.90 3.12 -23.94
N ALA A 27 1.19 2.09 -23.46
CA ALA A 27 0.22 1.34 -24.25
C ALA A 27 -0.98 0.96 -23.37
N TYR A 28 -2.15 1.43 -23.73
CA TYR A 28 -3.40 1.20 -22.96
C TYR A 28 -3.64 -0.25 -22.59
N GLN A 29 -3.30 -1.19 -23.47
CA GLN A 29 -3.45 -2.63 -23.20
C GLN A 29 -2.60 -3.08 -22.02
N ASN A 30 -1.42 -2.50 -21.85
CA ASN A 30 -0.50 -2.81 -20.77
C ASN A 30 -1.01 -2.28 -19.42
N PHE A 31 -1.77 -1.19 -19.38
CA PHE A 31 -2.33 -0.63 -18.16
C PHE A 31 -3.33 -1.58 -17.49
N TYR A 32 -4.15 -2.31 -18.27
CA TYR A 32 -5.02 -3.33 -17.71
C TYR A 32 -4.23 -4.48 -17.06
N ILE A 33 -3.16 -4.92 -17.72
CA ILE A 33 -2.28 -5.97 -17.20
C ILE A 33 -1.58 -5.46 -15.94
N ALA A 34 -1.04 -4.24 -15.97
CA ALA A 34 -0.40 -3.60 -14.82
C ALA A 34 -1.34 -3.52 -13.63
N ALA A 35 -2.57 -3.03 -13.81
CA ALA A 35 -3.57 -2.91 -12.77
C ALA A 35 -3.89 -4.27 -12.11
N ILE A 36 -4.06 -5.33 -12.91
CA ILE A 36 -4.32 -6.68 -12.41
C ILE A 36 -3.13 -7.20 -11.62
N LEU A 37 -1.90 -7.04 -12.13
CA LEU A 37 -0.67 -7.51 -11.46
C LEU A 37 -0.44 -6.77 -10.15
N ILE A 38 -0.64 -5.46 -10.11
CA ILE A 38 -0.51 -4.64 -8.91
C ILE A 38 -1.51 -5.09 -7.83
N GLN A 39 -2.77 -5.30 -8.18
CA GLN A 39 -3.79 -5.78 -7.25
C GLN A 39 -3.50 -7.20 -6.76
N LEU A 40 -3.08 -8.09 -7.67
CA LEU A 40 -2.70 -9.45 -7.29
C LEU A 40 -1.49 -9.46 -6.35
N GLY A 41 -0.47 -8.64 -6.62
CA GLY A 41 0.67 -8.45 -5.74
C GLY A 41 0.23 -8.00 -4.34
N HIS A 42 -0.64 -6.99 -4.25
CA HIS A 42 -1.15 -6.49 -2.99
C HIS A 42 -1.96 -7.53 -2.20
N VAL A 43 -2.80 -8.32 -2.87
CA VAL A 43 -3.56 -9.41 -2.22
C VAL A 43 -2.61 -10.46 -1.64
N LEU A 44 -1.57 -10.86 -2.38
CA LEU A 44 -0.57 -11.83 -1.91
C LEU A 44 0.19 -11.30 -0.70
N ASP A 45 0.50 -10.02 -0.68
CA ASP A 45 1.14 -9.31 0.41
C ASP A 45 0.28 -9.32 1.69
N CYS A 46 -0.99 -8.99 1.57
CA CYS A 46 -1.94 -9.10 2.68
C CYS A 46 -2.05 -10.54 3.22
N MET A 47 -1.92 -11.54 2.35
CA MET A 47 -1.99 -12.96 2.73
C MET A 47 -0.76 -13.42 3.51
N ASP A 48 0.43 -12.94 3.20
CA ASP A 48 1.65 -13.37 3.89
C ASP A 48 1.68 -12.92 5.34
N GLY A 49 1.29 -11.69 5.62
CA GLY A 49 1.16 -11.16 6.97
C GLY A 49 0.08 -11.88 7.80
N GLN A 50 -1.05 -12.25 7.18
CA GLN A 50 -2.07 -13.05 7.85
C GLN A 50 -1.56 -14.47 8.14
N MET A 51 -0.87 -15.08 7.18
CA MET A 51 -0.27 -16.42 7.33
C MET A 51 0.78 -16.44 8.43
N ALA A 52 1.65 -15.42 8.52
CA ALA A 52 2.67 -15.31 9.57
C ALA A 52 2.03 -15.24 10.96
N ARG A 53 0.98 -14.44 11.12
CA ARG A 53 0.20 -14.33 12.36
C ARG A 53 -0.50 -15.65 12.73
N TYR A 54 -1.18 -16.27 11.78
CA TYR A 54 -1.90 -17.52 12.00
C TYR A 54 -0.97 -18.66 12.43
N ARG A 55 0.24 -18.72 11.89
CA ARG A 55 1.24 -19.74 12.21
C ARG A 55 2.10 -19.41 13.44
N GLY A 56 1.99 -18.22 14.00
CA GLY A 56 2.83 -17.76 15.11
C GLY A 56 4.31 -17.68 14.80
N ILE A 57 4.68 -17.50 13.50
CA ILE A 57 6.07 -17.41 13.02
C ILE A 57 6.48 -15.99 12.66
N LEU A 58 6.05 -15.04 13.48
CA LEU A 58 6.46 -13.64 13.35
C LEU A 58 7.95 -13.52 13.68
N SER A 59 8.72 -12.88 12.80
CA SER A 59 10.13 -12.59 13.04
C SER A 59 10.43 -11.11 12.74
N PRO A 60 11.32 -10.46 13.52
CA PRO A 60 11.74 -9.09 13.24
C PRO A 60 12.34 -8.93 11.84
N ALA A 61 13.13 -9.91 11.40
CA ALA A 61 13.73 -9.90 10.07
C ALA A 61 12.68 -10.02 8.95
N GLY A 62 11.66 -10.85 9.12
CA GLY A 62 10.54 -10.97 8.17
C GLY A 62 9.76 -9.67 8.06
N SER A 63 9.43 -9.04 9.19
CA SER A 63 8.74 -7.75 9.21
C SER A 63 9.58 -6.61 8.61
N PHE A 64 10.91 -6.65 8.79
CA PHE A 64 11.80 -5.68 8.17
C PHE A 64 11.83 -5.86 6.64
N TYR A 65 11.96 -7.11 6.17
CA TYR A 65 11.96 -7.43 4.73
C TYR A 65 10.67 -6.99 4.05
N ASP A 66 9.54 -7.27 4.65
CA ASP A 66 8.21 -6.87 4.20
C ASP A 66 8.12 -5.33 4.00
N LYS A 67 8.48 -4.55 5.02
CA LYS A 67 8.46 -3.09 4.96
C LYS A 67 9.39 -2.49 3.90
N ILE A 68 10.57 -3.08 3.71
CA ILE A 68 11.50 -2.63 2.65
C ILE A 68 10.93 -2.96 1.27
N ALA A 69 10.34 -4.14 1.11
CA ALA A 69 9.70 -4.54 -0.14
C ALA A 69 8.55 -3.59 -0.50
N ASP A 70 7.70 -3.24 0.47
CA ASP A 70 6.59 -2.27 0.29
C ASP A 70 7.09 -0.91 -0.14
N PHE A 71 8.10 -0.40 0.54
CA PHE A 71 8.69 0.90 0.21
C PHE A 71 9.23 0.93 -1.22
N ILE A 72 9.94 -0.12 -1.64
CA ILE A 72 10.47 -0.24 -3.00
C ILE A 72 9.33 -0.35 -4.02
N LYS A 73 8.30 -1.14 -3.75
CA LYS A 73 7.12 -1.28 -4.64
C LYS A 73 6.48 0.08 -4.91
N ILE A 74 6.14 0.83 -3.86
CA ILE A 74 5.49 2.14 -3.97
C ILE A 74 6.38 3.15 -4.70
N PHE A 75 7.67 3.19 -4.37
CA PHE A 75 8.62 4.05 -5.09
C PHE A 75 8.62 3.78 -6.59
N LEU A 76 8.67 2.51 -6.98
CA LEU A 76 8.69 2.11 -8.39
C LEU A 76 7.35 2.40 -9.09
N PHE A 77 6.23 2.25 -8.40
CA PHE A 77 4.92 2.63 -8.95
C PHE A 77 4.87 4.13 -9.24
N PHE A 78 5.29 4.98 -8.30
CA PHE A 78 5.31 6.43 -8.52
C PHE A 78 6.27 6.82 -9.63
N ALA A 79 7.45 6.21 -9.69
CA ALA A 79 8.42 6.45 -10.76
C ALA A 79 7.86 6.04 -12.13
N ALA A 80 7.24 4.86 -12.23
CA ALA A 80 6.65 4.38 -13.48
C ALA A 80 5.48 5.27 -13.94
N VAL A 81 4.57 5.63 -13.02
CA VAL A 81 3.45 6.53 -13.33
C VAL A 81 3.96 7.91 -13.77
N SER A 82 4.96 8.47 -13.07
CA SER A 82 5.53 9.78 -13.42
C SER A 82 6.20 9.76 -14.78
N PHE A 83 6.98 8.71 -15.07
CA PHE A 83 7.64 8.56 -16.35
C PHE A 83 6.62 8.42 -17.50
N THR A 84 5.63 7.57 -17.33
CA THR A 84 4.58 7.34 -18.34
C THR A 84 3.73 8.60 -18.57
N SER A 85 3.40 9.34 -17.51
CA SER A 85 2.68 10.61 -17.62
C SER A 85 3.56 11.70 -18.31
N PHE A 86 4.88 11.67 -18.10
CA PHE A 86 5.80 12.54 -18.82
C PHE A 86 5.85 12.19 -20.31
N GLU A 87 5.91 10.91 -20.68
CA GLU A 87 5.86 10.46 -22.07
C GLU A 87 4.57 10.92 -22.78
N GLU A 88 3.45 10.95 -22.05
CA GLU A 88 2.16 11.41 -22.57
C GLU A 88 2.11 12.92 -22.76
N THR A 89 2.55 13.69 -21.77
CA THR A 89 2.37 15.15 -21.74
C THR A 89 3.55 15.93 -22.27
N GLN A 90 4.75 15.33 -22.30
CA GLN A 90 6.04 15.96 -22.58
C GLN A 90 6.34 17.17 -21.67
N ASP A 91 5.66 17.24 -20.50
CA ASP A 91 5.82 18.30 -19.52
C ASP A 91 6.70 17.84 -18.35
N VAL A 92 7.85 18.47 -18.17
CA VAL A 92 8.79 18.19 -17.08
C VAL A 92 8.16 18.44 -15.70
N ALA A 93 7.16 19.33 -15.59
CA ALA A 93 6.46 19.58 -14.34
C ALA A 93 5.82 18.32 -13.74
N VAL A 94 5.41 17.38 -14.61
CA VAL A 94 4.83 16.09 -14.19
C VAL A 94 5.84 15.23 -13.42
N VAL A 95 7.11 15.28 -13.82
CA VAL A 95 8.20 14.57 -13.12
C VAL A 95 8.38 15.14 -11.71
N PHE A 96 8.38 16.47 -11.57
CA PHE A 96 8.44 17.13 -10.26
C PHE A 96 7.22 16.79 -9.40
N LEU A 97 6.05 16.66 -9.99
CA LEU A 97 4.84 16.25 -9.30
C LEU A 97 4.98 14.83 -8.72
N GLY A 98 5.55 13.90 -9.49
CA GLY A 98 5.87 12.54 -9.04
C GLY A 98 6.90 12.50 -7.91
N PHE A 99 7.95 13.32 -8.00
CA PHE A 99 8.91 13.46 -6.89
C PHE A 99 8.23 14.01 -5.63
N THR A 100 7.36 14.99 -5.77
CA THR A 100 6.61 15.57 -4.67
C THR A 100 5.71 14.53 -3.99
N ALA A 101 4.97 13.75 -4.78
CA ALA A 101 4.14 12.65 -4.27
C ALA A 101 4.98 11.61 -3.51
N THR A 102 6.11 11.20 -4.07
CA THR A 102 7.04 10.25 -3.44
C THR A 102 7.61 10.80 -2.13
N PHE A 103 7.97 12.08 -2.11
CA PHE A 103 8.49 12.76 -0.93
C PHE A 103 7.46 12.77 0.21
N PHE A 104 6.22 13.20 -0.07
CA PHE A 104 5.17 13.25 0.96
C PHE A 104 4.79 11.86 1.46
N TYR A 105 4.70 10.87 0.59
CA TYR A 105 4.49 9.49 1.00
C TYR A 105 5.59 9.00 1.95
N THR A 106 6.85 9.25 1.61
CA THR A 106 8.01 8.86 2.42
C THR A 106 8.02 9.59 3.76
N LEU A 107 7.79 10.91 3.74
CA LEU A 107 7.74 11.74 4.94
C LEU A 107 6.65 11.26 5.91
N ARG A 108 5.47 10.97 5.39
CA ARG A 108 4.36 10.44 6.19
C ARG A 108 4.70 9.09 6.83
N SER A 109 5.28 8.18 6.05
CA SER A 109 5.73 6.88 6.56
C SER A 109 6.79 7.05 7.65
N TYR A 110 7.73 7.95 7.46
CA TYR A 110 8.75 8.29 8.45
C TYR A 110 8.14 8.84 9.74
N ILE A 111 7.22 9.81 9.65
CA ILE A 111 6.51 10.37 10.81
C ILE A 111 5.77 9.28 11.58
N LYS A 112 5.10 8.36 10.88
CA LYS A 112 4.41 7.21 11.50
C LYS A 112 5.38 6.37 12.33
N TYR A 113 6.54 6.01 11.78
CA TYR A 113 7.53 5.19 12.49
C TYR A 113 8.18 5.92 13.67
N VAL A 114 8.55 7.19 13.50
CA VAL A 114 9.09 8.01 14.59
C VAL A 114 8.07 8.14 15.72
N THR A 115 6.80 8.40 15.40
CA THR A 115 5.74 8.49 16.41
C THR A 115 5.56 7.16 17.16
N LEU A 116 5.63 6.02 16.47
CA LEU A 116 5.56 4.71 17.10
C LEU A 116 6.77 4.46 18.02
N SER A 117 7.99 4.85 17.59
CA SER A 117 9.20 4.72 18.40
C SER A 117 9.10 5.54 19.69
N ILE A 118 8.72 6.81 19.58
CA ILE A 118 8.53 7.71 20.74
C ILE A 118 7.48 7.14 21.72
N ARG A 119 6.36 6.63 21.20
CA ARG A 119 5.32 6.01 22.04
C ARG A 119 5.81 4.76 22.75
N ALA A 120 6.58 3.92 22.05
CA ALA A 120 7.15 2.70 22.62
C ALA A 120 8.17 3.00 23.74
N GLU A 121 8.92 4.08 23.61
CA GLU A 121 9.88 4.53 24.64
C GLU A 121 9.18 5.08 25.90
N ASN A 122 8.08 5.81 25.71
CA ASN A 122 7.34 6.44 26.81
C ASN A 122 6.34 5.51 27.51
N ASP A 123 5.86 4.47 26.83
CA ASP A 123 4.91 3.48 27.35
C ASP A 123 5.33 2.05 26.94
N PRO A 124 6.10 1.35 27.76
CA PRO A 124 6.52 -0.03 27.48
C PRO A 124 5.37 -1.03 27.32
N GLU A 125 4.18 -0.71 27.83
CA GLU A 125 2.98 -1.54 27.71
C GLU A 125 2.14 -1.17 26.48
N TYR A 126 2.48 -0.09 25.76
CA TYR A 126 1.73 0.38 24.58
C TYR A 126 1.46 -0.73 23.56
N PHE A 127 2.47 -1.53 23.24
CA PHE A 127 2.33 -2.62 22.28
C PHE A 127 1.48 -3.79 22.84
N LYS A 128 1.54 -4.06 24.15
CA LYS A 128 0.71 -5.10 24.77
C LYS A 128 -0.76 -4.71 24.79
N ASN A 129 -1.04 -3.45 25.12
CA ASN A 129 -2.39 -2.91 25.17
C ASN A 129 -2.98 -2.67 23.78
N GLY A 130 -2.16 -2.24 22.80
CA GLY A 130 -2.56 -2.05 21.42
C GLY A 130 -2.97 -3.33 20.73
N LEU A 131 -2.27 -4.44 20.95
CA LEU A 131 -2.64 -5.75 20.43
C LEU A 131 -4.00 -6.23 20.93
N ASN A 132 -4.34 -5.94 22.19
CA ASN A 132 -5.63 -6.30 22.77
C ASN A 132 -6.78 -5.44 22.24
N THR A 133 -6.55 -4.16 22.01
CA THR A 133 -7.56 -3.21 21.45
C THR A 133 -7.87 -3.50 19.98
N ASP A 134 -6.88 -3.87 19.18
CA ASP A 134 -7.08 -4.23 17.79
C ASP A 134 -7.86 -5.53 17.62
N VAL A 135 -7.75 -6.47 18.55
CA VAL A 135 -8.55 -7.71 18.56
C VAL A 135 -10.02 -7.43 18.92
N GLU A 136 -10.29 -6.51 19.84
CA GLU A 136 -11.67 -6.14 20.20
C GLU A 136 -12.37 -5.28 19.12
N LEU A 137 -11.62 -4.44 18.40
CA LEU A 137 -12.13 -3.59 17.30
C LEU A 137 -12.33 -4.35 15.98
N SER A 138 -11.76 -5.53 15.86
CA SER A 138 -11.84 -6.41 14.70
C SER A 138 -13.06 -7.36 14.72
N ALA A 139 -14.01 -7.16 15.63
CA ALA A 139 -15.29 -7.84 15.55
C ALA A 139 -15.99 -7.45 14.23
N GLY A 140 -15.99 -8.39 13.29
CA GLY A 140 -16.52 -8.23 11.94
C GLY A 140 -18.00 -7.83 11.89
N PRO A 141 -18.60 -7.73 10.71
CA PRO A 141 -19.98 -7.29 10.55
C PRO A 141 -20.95 -8.09 11.42
N SER A 142 -21.78 -7.40 12.18
CA SER A 142 -22.82 -7.99 13.04
C SER A 142 -24.10 -8.22 12.24
N PHE A 143 -25.04 -9.06 12.75
CA PHE A 143 -26.32 -9.28 12.11
C PHE A 143 -27.26 -8.06 12.05
N SER A 144 -26.85 -6.89 12.57
CA SER A 144 -27.64 -5.66 12.57
C SER A 144 -27.17 -4.69 11.47
N LEU A 145 -28.06 -4.36 10.51
CA LEU A 145 -27.78 -3.41 9.42
C LEU A 145 -27.27 -2.06 9.91
N ARG A 146 -27.85 -1.53 11.01
CA ARG A 146 -27.44 -0.25 11.61
C ARG A 146 -26.01 -0.31 12.17
N LYS A 147 -25.64 -1.41 12.83
CA LYS A 147 -24.27 -1.61 13.35
C LYS A 147 -23.28 -1.78 12.19
N ASN A 148 -23.68 -2.48 11.14
CA ASN A 148 -22.85 -2.65 9.94
C ASN A 148 -22.66 -1.34 9.20
N LEU A 149 -23.67 -0.50 9.10
CA LEU A 149 -23.56 0.82 8.49
C LEU A 149 -22.63 1.74 9.30
N LEU A 150 -22.76 1.76 10.63
CA LEU A 150 -21.87 2.53 11.50
C LEU A 150 -20.43 2.00 11.46
N TRP A 151 -20.26 0.67 11.42
CA TRP A 151 -18.97 0.05 11.22
C TRP A 151 -18.37 0.44 9.86
N PHE A 152 -19.14 0.34 8.77
CA PHE A 152 -18.73 0.74 7.43
C PHE A 152 -18.31 2.22 7.37
N LEU A 153 -19.10 3.13 7.92
CA LEU A 153 -18.77 4.56 7.98
C LEU A 153 -17.51 4.85 8.80
N ARG A 154 -17.28 4.10 9.88
CA ARG A 154 -16.05 4.19 10.67
C ARG A 154 -14.85 3.68 9.89
N GLU A 155 -15.02 2.60 9.15
CA GLU A 155 -13.97 1.99 8.34
C GLU A 155 -13.58 2.90 7.17
N GLN A 156 -14.54 3.65 6.58
CA GLN A 156 -14.24 4.67 5.56
C GLN A 156 -13.27 5.75 6.05
N ARG A 157 -13.23 6.01 7.35
CA ARG A 157 -12.26 6.95 7.93
C ARG A 157 -10.82 6.47 7.75
N LYS A 158 -10.58 5.17 7.69
CA LYS A 158 -9.26 4.60 7.39
C LYS A 158 -8.85 4.84 5.94
N PHE A 159 -9.81 4.91 5.02
CA PHE A 159 -9.56 5.28 3.62
C PHE A 159 -8.91 6.67 3.51
N PHE A 160 -9.36 7.64 4.31
CA PHE A 160 -8.76 8.98 4.37
C PHE A 160 -7.40 9.01 5.09
N GLN A 161 -6.97 7.91 5.70
CA GLN A 161 -5.63 7.80 6.25
C GLN A 161 -4.58 7.51 5.17
N PHE A 162 -4.99 7.34 3.90
CA PHE A 162 -4.12 7.05 2.77
C PHE A 162 -3.11 5.95 3.10
N ASP A 163 -3.60 4.82 3.58
CA ASP A 163 -2.76 3.65 3.84
C ASP A 163 -2.30 3.03 2.51
N GLU A 164 -1.29 2.15 2.55
CA GLU A 164 -0.70 1.53 1.36
C GLU A 164 -1.76 0.95 0.40
N GLY A 165 -2.76 0.25 0.94
CA GLY A 165 -3.87 -0.29 0.16
C GLY A 165 -4.65 0.76 -0.64
N VAL A 166 -4.80 1.98 -0.10
CA VAL A 166 -5.45 3.09 -0.79
C VAL A 166 -4.61 3.57 -1.97
N PHE A 167 -3.28 3.69 -1.80
CA PHE A 167 -2.38 4.05 -2.91
C PHE A 167 -2.42 3.01 -4.03
N VAL A 168 -2.34 1.73 -3.68
CA VAL A 168 -2.44 0.62 -4.63
C VAL A 168 -3.78 0.66 -5.38
N PHE A 169 -4.87 0.90 -4.68
CA PHE A 169 -6.20 1.02 -5.27
C PHE A 169 -6.31 2.22 -6.22
N LEU A 170 -5.82 3.39 -5.81
CA LEU A 170 -5.85 4.61 -6.63
C LEU A 170 -5.01 4.44 -7.90
N ILE A 171 -3.80 3.88 -7.79
CA ILE A 171 -2.93 3.60 -8.94
C ILE A 171 -3.62 2.65 -9.92
N SER A 172 -4.17 1.54 -9.43
CA SER A 172 -4.87 0.58 -10.29
C SER A 172 -6.10 1.19 -10.95
N THR A 173 -6.86 2.01 -10.23
CA THR A 173 -8.04 2.70 -10.78
C THR A 173 -7.63 3.70 -11.86
N ALA A 174 -6.58 4.49 -11.62
CA ALA A 174 -6.09 5.45 -12.60
C ALA A 174 -5.57 4.76 -13.88
N LEU A 175 -4.90 3.61 -13.74
CA LEU A 175 -4.49 2.79 -14.88
C LEU A 175 -5.69 2.29 -15.70
N LEU A 176 -6.74 1.82 -15.03
CA LEU A 176 -7.96 1.34 -15.68
C LEU A 176 -8.74 2.47 -16.39
N LEU A 177 -8.72 3.67 -15.83
CA LEU A 177 -9.38 4.86 -16.38
C LEU A 177 -8.49 5.63 -17.38
N HIS A 178 -7.22 5.27 -17.48
CA HIS A 178 -6.19 5.99 -18.27
C HIS A 178 -5.98 7.44 -17.82
N GLU A 179 -6.15 7.71 -16.51
CA GLU A 179 -6.10 9.03 -15.90
C GLU A 179 -4.91 9.14 -14.94
N LEU A 180 -3.67 9.07 -15.49
CA LEU A 180 -2.45 9.07 -14.67
C LEU A 180 -2.11 10.47 -14.13
N LEU A 181 -2.37 11.53 -14.90
CA LEU A 181 -2.06 12.88 -14.47
C LEU A 181 -2.92 13.36 -13.27
N PRO A 182 -4.26 13.18 -13.26
CA PRO A 182 -5.06 13.42 -12.05
C PRO A 182 -4.63 12.63 -10.84
N LEU A 183 -4.20 11.37 -11.03
CA LEU A 183 -3.65 10.55 -9.96
C LEU A 183 -2.44 11.22 -9.31
N LEU A 184 -1.46 11.70 -10.10
CA LEU A 184 -0.27 12.36 -9.57
C LEU A 184 -0.61 13.62 -8.76
N TRP A 185 -1.60 14.40 -9.18
CA TRP A 185 -2.09 15.53 -8.39
C TRP A 185 -2.69 15.10 -7.06
N ILE A 186 -3.51 14.05 -7.05
CA ILE A 186 -4.08 13.52 -5.81
C ILE A 186 -2.96 13.05 -4.87
N LEU A 187 -1.97 12.32 -5.40
CA LEU A 187 -0.86 11.78 -4.62
C LEU A 187 0.09 12.88 -4.10
N ALA A 188 0.26 13.99 -4.84
CA ALA A 188 1.10 15.10 -4.40
C ALA A 188 0.46 15.97 -3.30
N ILE A 189 -0.87 15.94 -3.18
CA ILE A 189 -1.62 16.72 -2.18
C ILE A 189 -1.95 15.88 -0.93
N SER A 190 -1.92 14.55 -1.03
CA SER A 190 -2.27 13.61 0.06
C SER A 190 -1.16 13.44 1.09
#